data_5e88e556ea3ea1dffeb2242af2f31ed4
#
_entry.id   5e88e556ea3ea1dffeb2242af2f31ed4
#
_cell.length_a   1.000
_cell.length_b   1.000
_cell.length_c   1.000
_cell.angle_alpha   90.00
_cell.angle_beta   90.00
_cell.angle_gamma   90.00
#
_symmetry.space_group_name_H-M   'P 1'
#
loop_
_entity.id
_entity.type
_entity.pdbx_description
1 polymer ?
#
loop_
_entity_poly.entity_id
_entity_poly.type
_entity_poly.pdbx_seq_one_letter_code
_entity_poly.pdbx_strand_id
1 'polypeptide(L)'
;AGARVDVPDLAAGDFERLTIGSQLAVIERAASPNGYPEPVSLMGSSMGGYLAALYAARHVEVCRLVLLAPAFGFARRWSDRLGVDQLAQWRSTGSIPVFHYGENRSRSLSYALLEDGARYEDYPDFRQPALIFHGAHDDVVPASYSEEFAAAHPNAILEVLDSGHDLLNVLDFMAPKVVRFLSG
;
A
#
# COMPACT_ATOMS: atom_id res chain seq x y z
N ALA A 1 17.61 19.40 -11.85
CA ALA A 1 16.33 19.82 -11.24
C ALA A 1 15.96 18.78 -10.20
N GLY A 2 15.54 19.22 -8.99
CA GLY A 2 15.06 18.31 -7.96
C GLY A 2 13.65 17.80 -8.29
N ALA A 3 13.31 16.58 -7.87
CA ALA A 3 11.94 16.09 -7.94
C ALA A 3 11.09 16.78 -6.86
N ARG A 4 9.86 17.14 -7.20
CA ARG A 4 8.85 17.51 -6.21
C ARG A 4 8.32 16.23 -5.56
N VAL A 5 8.21 16.21 -4.24
CA VAL A 5 7.65 15.10 -3.48
C VAL A 5 6.46 15.62 -2.68
N ASP A 6 5.31 14.97 -2.85
CA ASP A 6 4.11 15.19 -2.06
C ASP A 6 3.83 13.94 -1.22
N VAL A 7 3.48 14.13 0.05
CA VAL A 7 3.13 13.04 0.98
C VAL A 7 1.71 13.30 1.50
N PRO A 8 0.68 12.84 0.80
CA PRO A 8 -0.70 13.09 1.19
C PRO A 8 -1.08 12.30 2.45
N ASP A 9 -1.86 12.91 3.34
CA ASP A 9 -2.53 12.20 4.43
C ASP A 9 -3.69 11.38 3.86
N LEU A 10 -3.50 10.06 3.73
CA LEU A 10 -4.50 9.15 3.19
C LEU A 10 -5.74 9.01 4.09
N ALA A 11 -5.63 9.36 5.37
CA ALA A 11 -6.76 9.39 6.28
C ALA A 11 -7.68 10.61 6.05
N ALA A 12 -7.16 11.66 5.41
CA ALA A 12 -7.89 12.92 5.18
C ALA A 12 -8.59 13.46 6.44
N GLY A 13 -7.99 13.20 7.62
CA GLY A 13 -8.51 13.59 8.92
C GLY A 13 -9.55 12.64 9.54
N ASP A 14 -9.99 11.59 8.85
CA ASP A 14 -10.97 10.61 9.36
C ASP A 14 -10.45 9.17 9.26
N PHE A 15 -9.48 8.84 10.10
CA PHE A 15 -8.91 7.49 10.18
C PHE A 15 -9.96 6.41 10.48
N GLU A 16 -10.97 6.73 11.26
CA GLU A 16 -11.95 5.75 11.75
C GLU A 16 -12.89 5.26 10.66
N ARG A 17 -13.10 6.09 9.63
CA ARG A 17 -13.99 5.79 8.48
C ARG A 17 -13.25 5.54 7.18
N LEU A 18 -11.97 5.18 7.26
CA LEU A 18 -11.19 4.83 6.08
C LEU A 18 -11.88 3.74 5.24
N THR A 19 -11.81 3.92 3.93
CA THR A 19 -12.07 2.87 2.95
C THR A 19 -10.94 2.85 1.93
N ILE A 20 -10.82 1.81 1.12
CA ILE A 20 -9.87 1.80 0.00
C ILE A 20 -10.23 2.94 -0.98
N GLY A 21 -11.51 3.08 -1.31
CA GLY A 21 -11.98 4.12 -2.22
C GLY A 21 -11.71 5.54 -1.73
N SER A 22 -11.90 5.83 -0.43
CA SER A 22 -11.60 7.15 0.13
C SER A 22 -10.11 7.51 0.04
N GLN A 23 -9.24 6.55 0.27
CA GLN A 23 -7.79 6.69 0.18
C GLN A 23 -7.33 6.86 -1.28
N LEU A 24 -7.88 6.09 -2.22
CA LEU A 24 -7.62 6.27 -3.65
C LEU A 24 -8.04 7.66 -4.14
N ALA A 25 -9.15 8.22 -3.65
CA ALA A 25 -9.57 9.58 -3.96
C ALA A 25 -8.59 10.65 -3.42
N VAL A 26 -7.87 10.37 -2.34
CA VAL A 26 -6.77 11.25 -1.87
C VAL A 26 -5.60 11.21 -2.84
N ILE A 27 -5.20 10.01 -3.28
CA ILE A 27 -4.11 9.84 -4.26
C ILE A 27 -4.47 10.55 -5.57
N GLU A 28 -5.69 10.38 -6.06
CA GLU A 28 -6.19 11.05 -7.27
C GLU A 28 -6.04 12.57 -7.20
N ARG A 29 -6.46 13.18 -6.08
CA ARG A 29 -6.31 14.64 -5.90
C ARG A 29 -4.85 15.09 -5.84
N ALA A 30 -3.98 14.28 -5.25
CA ALA A 30 -2.55 14.58 -5.17
C ALA A 30 -1.84 14.43 -6.52
N ALA A 31 -2.24 13.42 -7.32
CA ALA A 31 -1.69 13.15 -8.64
C ALA A 31 -2.21 14.10 -9.72
N SER A 32 -3.37 14.75 -9.49
CA SER A 32 -4.01 15.66 -10.42
C SER A 32 -4.25 17.05 -9.82
N PRO A 33 -3.22 17.76 -9.35
CA PRO A 33 -3.37 18.99 -8.56
C PRO A 33 -4.06 20.13 -9.31
N ASN A 34 -4.00 20.11 -10.64
CA ASN A 34 -4.63 21.09 -11.52
C ASN A 34 -5.93 20.56 -12.16
N GLY A 35 -6.47 19.43 -11.68
CA GLY A 35 -7.63 18.75 -12.25
C GLY A 35 -7.34 17.98 -13.54
N TYR A 36 -6.08 17.87 -13.94
CA TYR A 36 -5.62 17.09 -15.08
C TYR A 36 -4.55 16.09 -14.63
N PRO A 37 -4.55 14.86 -15.17
CA PRO A 37 -3.51 13.88 -14.89
C PRO A 37 -2.14 14.39 -15.35
N GLU A 38 -1.15 14.30 -14.48
CA GLU A 38 0.24 14.63 -14.79
C GLU A 38 1.12 13.38 -14.59
N PRO A 39 2.22 13.23 -15.37
CA PRO A 39 3.15 12.12 -15.15
C PRO A 39 3.66 12.11 -13.71
N VAL A 40 3.42 11.01 -13.00
CA VAL A 40 3.77 10.86 -11.59
C VAL A 40 4.42 9.50 -11.33
N SER A 41 5.36 9.44 -10.40
CA SER A 41 5.84 8.16 -9.83
C SER A 41 5.30 8.03 -8.41
N LEU A 42 4.89 6.84 -8.05
CA LEU A 42 4.31 6.56 -6.74
C LEU A 42 5.29 5.75 -5.89
N MET A 43 5.38 6.12 -4.62
CA MET A 43 6.07 5.33 -3.61
C MET A 43 5.14 5.12 -2.42
N GLY A 44 4.98 3.87 -2.00
CA GLY A 44 4.10 3.54 -0.88
C GLY A 44 4.61 2.38 -0.05
N SER A 45 4.33 2.44 1.26
CA SER A 45 4.65 1.37 2.21
C SER A 45 3.36 0.70 2.70
N SER A 46 3.41 -0.62 2.87
CA SER A 46 2.31 -1.42 3.41
C SER A 46 0.99 -1.15 2.67
N MET A 47 -0.03 -0.63 3.35
CA MET A 47 -1.29 -0.20 2.74
C MET A 47 -1.07 0.82 1.63
N GLY A 48 -0.17 1.80 1.83
CA GLY A 48 0.17 2.79 0.80
C GLY A 48 0.78 2.16 -0.46
N GLY A 49 1.54 1.08 -0.31
CA GLY A 49 2.07 0.30 -1.43
C GLY A 49 0.97 -0.42 -2.22
N TYR A 50 0.03 -1.03 -1.51
CA TYR A 50 -1.15 -1.66 -2.15
C TYR A 50 -2.03 -0.63 -2.88
N LEU A 51 -2.29 0.52 -2.24
CA LEU A 51 -3.05 1.61 -2.86
C LEU A 51 -2.35 2.19 -4.09
N ALA A 52 -1.02 2.34 -4.06
CA ALA A 52 -0.24 2.79 -5.21
C ALA A 52 -0.36 1.80 -6.38
N ALA A 53 -0.35 0.50 -6.11
CA ALA A 53 -0.56 -0.55 -7.12
C ALA A 53 -1.99 -0.51 -7.68
N LEU A 54 -3.01 -0.38 -6.82
CA LEU A 54 -4.41 -0.24 -7.24
C LEU A 54 -4.64 1.01 -8.11
N TYR A 55 -4.01 2.12 -7.74
CA TYR A 55 -4.08 3.36 -8.50
C TYR A 55 -3.42 3.20 -9.88
N ALA A 56 -2.20 2.68 -9.92
CA ALA A 56 -1.46 2.48 -11.16
C ALA A 56 -2.15 1.53 -12.16
N ALA A 57 -2.89 0.53 -11.66
CA ALA A 57 -3.66 -0.38 -12.52
C ALA A 57 -4.79 0.33 -13.31
N ARG A 58 -5.17 1.54 -12.87
CA ARG A 58 -6.28 2.33 -13.45
C ARG A 58 -5.81 3.63 -14.10
N HIS A 59 -4.52 4.00 -13.94
CA HIS A 59 -4.00 5.32 -14.28
C HIS A 59 -2.70 5.21 -15.07
N VAL A 60 -2.77 5.45 -16.37
CA VAL A 60 -1.65 5.33 -17.31
C VAL A 60 -0.58 6.41 -17.15
N GLU A 61 -0.92 7.51 -16.48
CA GLU A 61 0.00 8.62 -16.15
C GLU A 61 0.99 8.26 -15.05
N VAL A 62 0.77 7.16 -14.32
CA VAL A 62 1.76 6.64 -13.38
C VAL A 62 2.95 6.09 -14.18
N CYS A 63 4.14 6.64 -13.95
CA CYS A 63 5.35 6.29 -14.69
C CYS A 63 6.09 5.11 -14.05
N ARG A 64 6.22 5.10 -12.73
CA ARG A 64 6.97 4.10 -11.96
C ARG A 64 6.39 3.92 -10.57
N LEU A 65 6.62 2.73 -9.98
CA LEU A 65 6.21 2.42 -8.61
C LEU A 65 7.40 1.94 -7.78
N VAL A 66 7.48 2.44 -6.55
CA VAL A 66 8.32 1.84 -5.50
C VAL A 66 7.41 1.37 -4.38
N LEU A 67 7.41 0.06 -4.13
CA LEU A 67 6.51 -0.58 -3.18
C LEU A 67 7.33 -1.18 -2.03
N LEU A 68 7.05 -0.74 -0.81
CA LEU A 68 7.72 -1.19 0.40
C LEU A 68 6.77 -2.10 1.19
N ALA A 69 7.07 -3.38 1.29
CA ALA A 69 6.24 -4.39 1.96
C ALA A 69 4.73 -4.22 1.63
N PRO A 70 4.34 -4.16 0.34
CA PRO A 70 2.98 -3.80 -0.07
C PRO A 70 1.96 -4.76 0.51
N ALA A 71 0.84 -4.24 1.01
CA ALA A 71 -0.21 -5.01 1.65
C ALA A 71 -1.10 -5.78 0.65
N PHE A 72 -0.49 -6.48 -0.32
CA PHE A 72 -1.20 -7.33 -1.27
C PHE A 72 -2.08 -8.37 -0.56
N GLY A 73 -3.18 -8.75 -1.19
CA GLY A 73 -4.16 -9.65 -0.59
C GLY A 73 -4.85 -9.06 0.65
N PHE A 74 -5.03 -7.74 0.73
CA PHE A 74 -5.47 -7.02 1.92
C PHE A 74 -6.71 -7.66 2.57
N ALA A 75 -7.82 -7.77 1.84
CA ALA A 75 -9.07 -8.26 2.40
C ALA A 75 -8.99 -9.75 2.78
N ARG A 76 -8.33 -10.57 1.96
CA ARG A 76 -8.11 -11.99 2.22
C ARG A 76 -7.29 -12.20 3.49
N ARG A 77 -6.14 -11.51 3.63
CA ARG A 77 -5.27 -11.63 4.81
C ARG A 77 -5.96 -11.22 6.11
N TRP A 78 -6.74 -10.15 6.08
CA TRP A 78 -7.54 -9.76 7.26
C TRP A 78 -8.55 -10.83 7.62
N SER A 79 -9.23 -11.42 6.63
CA SER A 79 -10.19 -12.50 6.84
C SER A 79 -9.54 -13.74 7.41
N ASP A 80 -8.38 -14.15 6.87
CA ASP A 80 -7.65 -15.32 7.33
C ASP A 80 -7.09 -15.12 8.75
N ARG A 81 -6.58 -13.93 9.05
CA ARG A 81 -5.98 -13.59 10.35
C ARG A 81 -7.01 -13.53 11.49
N LEU A 82 -8.17 -12.96 11.23
CA LEU A 82 -9.20 -12.79 12.26
C LEU A 82 -10.08 -14.03 12.42
N GLY A 83 -10.29 -14.80 11.36
CA GLY A 83 -11.22 -15.91 11.35
C GLY A 83 -12.70 -15.49 11.43
N VAL A 84 -13.59 -16.48 11.29
CA VAL A 84 -15.03 -16.24 11.10
C VAL A 84 -15.67 -15.47 12.26
N ASP A 85 -15.35 -15.85 13.52
CA ASP A 85 -15.99 -15.29 14.70
C ASP A 85 -15.63 -13.81 14.93
N GLN A 86 -14.34 -13.47 14.82
CA GLN A 86 -13.88 -12.08 14.97
C GLN A 86 -14.36 -11.19 13.83
N LEU A 87 -14.44 -11.71 12.62
CA LEU A 87 -15.03 -11.00 11.48
C LEU A 87 -16.51 -10.72 11.69
N ALA A 88 -17.28 -11.73 12.16
CA ALA A 88 -18.69 -11.56 12.48
C ALA A 88 -18.89 -10.53 13.60
N GLN A 89 -18.02 -10.56 14.63
CA GLN A 89 -18.02 -9.56 15.68
C GLN A 89 -17.71 -8.16 15.13
N TRP A 90 -16.64 -7.99 14.34
CA TRP A 90 -16.30 -6.70 13.74
C TRP A 90 -17.43 -6.14 12.89
N ARG A 91 -18.04 -7.00 12.06
CA ARG A 91 -19.21 -6.64 11.25
C ARG A 91 -20.39 -6.19 12.10
N SER A 92 -20.69 -6.89 13.21
CA SER A 92 -21.83 -6.60 14.08
C SER A 92 -21.63 -5.33 14.92
N THR A 93 -20.39 -5.09 15.39
CA THR A 93 -20.03 -3.89 16.19
C THR A 93 -19.74 -2.68 15.31
N GLY A 94 -19.51 -2.89 14.03
CA GLY A 94 -19.15 -1.87 13.04
C GLY A 94 -17.70 -1.41 13.11
N SER A 95 -16.95 -1.70 14.18
CA SER A 95 -15.55 -1.29 14.30
C SER A 95 -14.77 -2.18 15.27
N ILE A 96 -13.42 -2.14 15.13
CA ILE A 96 -12.47 -2.77 16.04
C ILE A 96 -11.38 -1.76 16.47
N PRO A 97 -10.79 -1.92 17.65
CA PRO A 97 -9.62 -1.14 18.03
C PRO A 97 -8.38 -1.64 17.27
N VAL A 98 -7.63 -0.70 16.70
CA VAL A 98 -6.33 -0.94 16.09
C VAL A 98 -5.32 0.04 16.65
N PHE A 99 -4.05 -0.36 16.74
CA PHE A 99 -3.00 0.55 17.21
C PHE A 99 -2.58 1.48 16.05
N HIS A 100 -2.70 2.79 16.28
CA HIS A 100 -2.28 3.82 15.33
C HIS A 100 -0.88 4.31 15.68
N TYR A 101 0.12 3.84 14.93
CA TYR A 101 1.53 4.12 15.21
C TYR A 101 1.88 5.62 15.20
N GLY A 102 1.33 6.37 14.26
CA GLY A 102 1.60 7.82 14.16
C GLY A 102 1.06 8.64 15.34
N GLU A 103 -0.02 8.18 16.00
CA GLU A 103 -0.61 8.84 17.18
C GLU A 103 -0.21 8.14 18.49
N ASN A 104 0.50 7.01 18.40
CA ASN A 104 0.90 6.17 19.55
C ASN A 104 -0.27 5.82 20.49
N ARG A 105 -1.43 5.51 19.92
CA ARG A 105 -2.65 5.13 20.68
C ARG A 105 -3.56 4.21 19.86
N SER A 106 -4.49 3.56 20.55
CA SER A 106 -5.56 2.82 19.87
C SER A 106 -6.59 3.76 19.26
N ARG A 107 -6.99 3.45 18.02
CA ARG A 107 -8.05 4.11 17.27
C ARG A 107 -9.08 3.07 16.85
N SER A 108 -10.31 3.50 16.64
CA SER A 108 -11.35 2.66 16.08
C SER A 108 -11.18 2.55 14.56
N LEU A 109 -11.33 1.37 14.01
CA LEU A 109 -11.29 1.12 12.56
C LEU A 109 -12.61 0.51 12.11
N SER A 110 -13.29 1.18 11.18
CA SER A 110 -14.59 0.73 10.66
C SER A 110 -14.48 -0.56 9.87
N TYR A 111 -15.49 -1.43 9.98
CA TYR A 111 -15.66 -2.61 9.12
C TYR A 111 -15.79 -2.24 7.63
N ALA A 112 -16.23 -1.02 7.33
CA ALA A 112 -16.33 -0.51 5.97
C ALA A 112 -14.99 -0.59 5.19
N LEU A 113 -13.83 -0.51 5.88
CA LEU A 113 -12.53 -0.68 5.23
C LEU A 113 -12.38 -2.08 4.63
N LEU A 114 -12.75 -3.12 5.38
CA LEU A 114 -12.67 -4.50 4.89
C LEU A 114 -13.73 -4.79 3.83
N GLU A 115 -14.95 -4.30 4.02
CA GLU A 115 -16.05 -4.46 3.07
C GLU A 115 -15.77 -3.78 1.73
N ASP A 116 -15.21 -2.57 1.77
CA ASP A 116 -14.78 -1.88 0.55
C ASP A 116 -13.55 -2.56 -0.05
N GLY A 117 -12.58 -2.97 0.77
CA GLY A 117 -11.37 -3.66 0.34
C GLY A 117 -11.64 -4.97 -0.41
N ALA A 118 -12.71 -5.67 -0.06
CA ALA A 118 -13.13 -6.91 -0.74
C ALA A 118 -13.62 -6.69 -2.19
N ARG A 119 -13.78 -5.44 -2.63
CA ARG A 119 -14.16 -5.09 -4.00
C ARG A 119 -12.94 -4.87 -4.92
N TYR A 120 -11.74 -4.91 -4.35
CA TYR A 120 -10.50 -4.65 -5.07
C TYR A 120 -9.69 -5.93 -5.22
N GLU A 121 -8.88 -5.96 -6.26
CA GLU A 121 -8.02 -7.09 -6.59
C GLU A 121 -6.95 -7.31 -5.51
N ASP A 122 -6.72 -8.56 -5.12
CA ASP A 122 -5.61 -8.92 -4.22
C ASP A 122 -4.25 -8.53 -4.81
N TYR A 123 -4.11 -8.68 -6.13
CA TYR A 123 -2.93 -8.39 -6.93
C TYR A 123 -3.32 -7.51 -8.12
N PRO A 124 -3.19 -6.17 -8.00
CA PRO A 124 -3.56 -5.24 -9.09
C PRO A 124 -2.66 -5.42 -10.32
N ASP A 125 -3.27 -5.63 -11.49
CA ASP A 125 -2.53 -5.80 -12.76
C ASP A 125 -2.19 -4.43 -13.38
N PHE A 126 -1.01 -3.92 -13.06
CA PHE A 126 -0.45 -2.71 -13.67
C PHE A 126 0.74 -3.03 -14.58
N ARG A 127 1.04 -2.14 -15.53
CA ARG A 127 2.08 -2.34 -16.57
C ARG A 127 3.33 -1.50 -16.35
N GLN A 128 3.27 -0.53 -15.47
CA GLN A 128 4.38 0.37 -15.17
C GLN A 128 5.54 -0.39 -14.52
N PRO A 129 6.80 0.02 -14.75
CA PRO A 129 7.94 -0.54 -14.04
C PRO A 129 7.76 -0.38 -12.52
N ALA A 130 7.99 -1.45 -11.78
CA ALA A 130 7.92 -1.45 -10.32
C ALA A 130 9.19 -2.00 -9.68
N LEU A 131 9.59 -1.37 -8.57
CA LEU A 131 10.64 -1.84 -7.67
C LEU A 131 9.98 -2.15 -6.32
N ILE A 132 10.06 -3.40 -5.90
CA ILE A 132 9.45 -3.89 -4.67
C ILE A 132 10.55 -4.27 -3.70
N PHE A 133 10.50 -3.77 -2.47
CA PHE A 133 11.30 -4.24 -1.34
C PHE A 133 10.40 -4.92 -0.32
N HIS A 134 10.82 -6.07 0.21
CA HIS A 134 10.07 -6.78 1.23
C HIS A 134 11.01 -7.38 2.28
N GLY A 135 10.63 -7.32 3.56
CA GLY A 135 11.39 -7.94 4.63
C GLY A 135 11.18 -9.44 4.68
N ALA A 136 12.26 -10.22 4.74
CA ALA A 136 12.18 -11.69 4.86
C ALA A 136 11.51 -12.15 6.17
N HIS A 137 11.53 -11.29 7.21
CA HIS A 137 10.97 -11.55 8.54
C HIS A 137 9.72 -10.71 8.82
N ASP A 138 9.01 -10.29 7.76
CA ASP A 138 7.78 -9.52 7.88
C ASP A 138 6.66 -10.37 8.49
N ASP A 139 6.25 -10.04 9.72
CA ASP A 139 5.19 -10.71 10.48
C ASP A 139 3.80 -10.05 10.30
N VAL A 140 3.75 -8.93 9.58
CA VAL A 140 2.51 -8.18 9.27
C VAL A 140 1.97 -8.56 7.90
N VAL A 141 2.85 -8.52 6.88
CA VAL A 141 2.56 -8.91 5.49
C VAL A 141 3.62 -9.93 5.07
N PRO A 142 3.32 -11.22 4.98
CA PRO A 142 4.29 -12.23 4.53
C PRO A 142 4.91 -11.89 3.17
N ALA A 143 6.24 -12.03 3.05
CA ALA A 143 6.98 -11.73 1.82
C ALA A 143 6.47 -12.54 0.62
N SER A 144 5.88 -13.73 0.87
CA SER A 144 5.30 -14.58 -0.17
C SER A 144 4.26 -13.88 -1.05
N TYR A 145 3.54 -12.88 -0.53
CA TYR A 145 2.60 -12.09 -1.35
C TYR A 145 3.33 -11.26 -2.41
N SER A 146 4.49 -10.68 -2.08
CA SER A 146 5.31 -9.98 -3.07
C SER A 146 6.03 -10.94 -4.02
N GLU A 147 6.40 -12.13 -3.55
CA GLU A 147 6.99 -13.18 -4.38
C GLU A 147 5.99 -13.69 -5.42
N GLU A 148 4.75 -14.01 -5.01
CA GLU A 148 3.66 -14.41 -5.90
C GLU A 148 3.36 -13.30 -6.92
N PHE A 149 3.29 -12.05 -6.47
CA PHE A 149 3.07 -10.91 -7.36
C PHE A 149 4.16 -10.79 -8.40
N ALA A 150 5.44 -10.76 -8.01
CA ALA A 150 6.57 -10.59 -8.91
C ALA A 150 6.72 -11.76 -9.89
N ALA A 151 6.39 -12.99 -9.48
CA ALA A 151 6.40 -14.15 -10.36
C ALA A 151 5.40 -14.02 -11.53
N ALA A 152 4.29 -13.32 -11.32
CA ALA A 152 3.25 -13.10 -12.32
C ALA A 152 3.43 -11.78 -13.13
N HIS A 153 4.28 -10.86 -12.66
CA HIS A 153 4.41 -9.50 -13.21
C HIS A 153 5.87 -9.21 -13.61
N PRO A 154 6.28 -9.47 -14.86
CA PRO A 154 7.66 -9.31 -15.33
C PRO A 154 8.16 -7.84 -15.34
N ASN A 155 7.26 -6.87 -15.20
CA ASN A 155 7.55 -5.46 -15.00
C ASN A 155 7.93 -5.10 -13.55
N ALA A 156 7.83 -6.03 -12.61
CA ALA A 156 8.15 -5.84 -11.20
C ALA A 156 9.48 -6.51 -10.85
N ILE A 157 10.40 -5.74 -10.26
CA ILE A 157 11.66 -6.24 -9.68
C ILE A 157 11.44 -6.35 -8.17
N LEU A 158 11.59 -7.54 -7.60
CA LEU A 158 11.50 -7.79 -6.17
C LEU A 158 12.87 -8.00 -5.56
N GLU A 159 13.12 -7.32 -4.45
CA GLU A 159 14.26 -7.57 -3.56
C GLU A 159 13.74 -7.92 -2.16
N VAL A 160 13.97 -9.17 -1.73
CA VAL A 160 13.68 -9.61 -0.36
C VAL A 160 14.93 -9.39 0.49
N LEU A 161 14.77 -8.65 1.60
CA LEU A 161 15.86 -8.16 2.43
C LEU A 161 15.79 -8.75 3.85
N ASP A 162 16.92 -8.85 4.52
CA ASP A 162 17.01 -9.27 5.92
C ASP A 162 16.46 -8.17 6.86
N SER A 163 15.14 -8.08 6.94
CA SER A 163 14.39 -7.04 7.65
C SER A 163 12.99 -7.52 8.02
N GLY A 164 12.36 -6.79 8.94
CA GLY A 164 10.93 -6.90 9.24
C GLY A 164 10.07 -6.01 8.33
N HIS A 165 8.83 -5.74 8.77
CA HIS A 165 7.83 -4.99 8.01
C HIS A 165 8.23 -3.53 7.72
N ASP A 166 8.90 -2.87 8.65
CA ASP A 166 9.24 -1.45 8.58
C ASP A 166 10.42 -1.12 7.65
N LEU A 167 11.27 -2.11 7.32
CA LEU A 167 12.44 -1.99 6.46
C LEU A 167 13.48 -0.95 6.94
N LEU A 168 13.41 -0.50 8.20
CA LEU A 168 14.22 0.63 8.70
C LEU A 168 15.72 0.29 8.74
N ASN A 169 16.10 -0.95 9.06
CA ASN A 169 17.50 -1.38 9.15
C ASN A 169 18.20 -1.51 7.78
N VAL A 170 17.45 -1.42 6.67
CA VAL A 170 17.96 -1.56 5.30
C VAL A 170 17.79 -0.29 4.46
N LEU A 171 17.44 0.86 5.07
CA LEU A 171 17.21 2.12 4.38
C LEU A 171 18.43 2.58 3.55
N ASP A 172 19.63 2.49 4.10
CA ASP A 172 20.87 2.89 3.42
C ASP A 172 21.15 2.05 2.16
N PHE A 173 20.69 0.81 2.15
CA PHE A 173 20.76 -0.07 0.99
C PHE A 173 19.70 0.26 -0.05
N MET A 174 18.46 0.55 0.38
CA MET A 174 17.34 0.82 -0.52
C MET A 174 17.41 2.21 -1.16
N ALA A 175 17.75 3.24 -0.40
CA ALA A 175 17.66 4.64 -0.84
C ALA A 175 18.38 4.92 -2.18
N PRO A 176 19.65 4.52 -2.42
CA PRO A 176 20.31 4.76 -3.70
C PRO A 176 19.64 4.02 -4.87
N LYS A 177 19.06 2.83 -4.61
CA LYS A 177 18.32 2.07 -5.63
C LYS A 177 17.01 2.74 -6.00
N VAL A 178 16.27 3.25 -5.01
CA VAL A 178 15.05 4.01 -5.21
C VAL A 178 15.32 5.26 -6.04
N VAL A 179 16.33 6.05 -5.66
CA VAL A 179 16.72 7.26 -6.41
C VAL A 179 17.08 6.92 -7.85
N ARG A 180 17.93 5.93 -8.07
CA ARG A 180 18.30 5.47 -9.42
C ARG A 180 17.08 5.04 -10.23
N PHE A 181 16.20 4.25 -9.64
CA PHE A 181 15.01 3.73 -10.29
C PHE A 181 14.03 4.84 -10.69
N LEU A 182 13.82 5.83 -9.83
CA LEU A 182 12.91 6.94 -10.11
C LEU A 182 13.50 7.99 -11.07
N SER A 183 14.83 8.04 -11.24
CA SER A 183 15.52 9.02 -12.10
C SER A 183 15.73 8.55 -13.54
N GLY A 184 15.64 7.27 -13.81
CA GLY A 184 15.83 6.67 -15.16
C GLY A 184 14.53 6.45 -15.85
#